data_f032d527550e2a1e6d91fd830ff42933
#
_entry.id   f032d527550e2a1e6d91fd830ff42933
#
_cell.length_a   1.000
_cell.length_b   1.000
_cell.length_c   1.000
_cell.angle_alpha   90.00
_cell.angle_beta   90.00
_cell.angle_gamma   90.00
#
_symmetry.space_group_name_H-M   'P 1'
#
loop_
_entity.id
_entity.type
_entity.pdbx_description
1 polymer ?
#
loop_
_entity_poly.entity_id
_entity_poly.type
_entity_poly.pdbx_seq_one_letter_code
_entity_poly.pdbx_strand_id
1 'polypeptide(L)'
;MSPIEVPAKIQLVEKRETRTSRGMLSKGWYRVDDQLVMVKGNSITEAGTAGFEPYSEVMASLIAQVLGLPHVEYALMPAKLFPEIQTYSCDVVSVCPKFTTDDEQLYHFADMADAHFLANGQTSSPEALFQYAVELYGKKWLY
;
A
#
# COMPACT_ATOMS: atom_id res chain seq x y z
N MET A 1 6.18 -2.55 25.80
CA MET A 1 6.06 -1.70 24.60
C MET A 1 7.16 -0.67 24.67
N SER A 2 8.07 -0.69 23.71
CA SER A 2 9.02 0.42 23.57
C SER A 2 8.24 1.68 23.21
N PRO A 3 8.57 2.85 23.80
CA PRO A 3 7.95 4.10 23.37
C PRO A 3 8.21 4.26 21.88
N ILE A 4 7.17 4.63 21.13
CA ILE A 4 7.33 5.00 19.73
C ILE A 4 8.23 6.24 19.74
N GLU A 5 9.49 6.07 19.31
CA GLU A 5 10.37 7.21 19.15
C GLU A 5 9.75 8.13 18.09
N VAL A 6 9.45 9.35 18.50
CA VAL A 6 8.96 10.36 17.57
C VAL A 6 10.15 10.71 16.65
N PRO A 7 9.99 10.57 15.33
CA PRO A 7 11.07 10.90 14.39
C PRO A 7 11.58 12.31 14.60
N ALA A 8 12.90 12.48 14.58
CA ALA A 8 13.52 13.79 14.77
C ALA A 8 13.30 14.72 13.57
N LYS A 9 13.13 14.15 12.38
CA LYS A 9 12.96 14.92 11.13
C LYS A 9 11.97 14.24 10.19
N ILE A 10 10.94 14.99 9.80
CA ILE A 10 9.95 14.57 8.79
C ILE A 10 9.90 15.64 7.71
N GLN A 11 10.04 15.22 6.46
CA GLN A 11 10.00 16.10 5.30
C GLN A 11 9.16 15.48 4.19
N LEU A 12 8.16 16.21 3.71
CA LEU A 12 7.41 15.85 2.50
C LEU A 12 8.34 15.94 1.28
N VAL A 13 8.40 14.87 0.51
CA VAL A 13 9.16 14.80 -0.76
C VAL A 13 8.21 15.00 -1.94
N GLU A 14 7.10 14.25 -1.96
CA GLU A 14 6.12 14.31 -3.03
C GLU A 14 4.74 13.92 -2.51
N LYS A 15 3.74 14.77 -2.73
CA LYS A 15 2.33 14.41 -2.51
C LYS A 15 1.76 13.83 -3.79
N ARG A 16 1.19 12.63 -3.70
CA ARG A 16 0.48 12.01 -4.82
C ARG A 16 -1.02 12.20 -4.64
N GLU A 17 -1.59 13.05 -5.46
CA GLU A 17 -3.04 13.14 -5.62
C GLU A 17 -3.48 12.06 -6.62
N THR A 18 -3.99 10.96 -6.11
CA THR A 18 -4.54 9.91 -6.98
C THR A 18 -6.00 10.19 -7.25
N ARG A 19 -6.27 10.81 -8.39
CA ARG A 19 -7.63 10.87 -8.99
C ARG A 19 -7.99 9.63 -9.80
N THR A 20 -7.18 8.60 -9.75
CA THR A 20 -7.47 7.35 -10.45
C THR A 20 -8.36 6.47 -9.59
N SER A 21 -9.34 5.82 -10.20
CA SER A 21 -10.30 4.89 -9.59
C SER A 21 -9.66 3.73 -8.79
N ARG A 22 -8.34 3.61 -8.77
CA ARG A 22 -7.58 2.56 -8.09
C ARG A 22 -6.83 3.03 -6.83
N GLY A 23 -7.11 4.21 -6.32
CA GLY A 23 -6.42 4.70 -5.13
C GLY A 23 -6.96 6.02 -4.64
N MET A 24 -8.14 5.98 -4.02
CA MET A 24 -8.80 7.16 -3.44
C MET A 24 -8.14 7.64 -2.15
N LEU A 25 -7.11 6.95 -1.66
CA LEU A 25 -6.42 7.34 -0.44
C LEU A 25 -5.42 8.45 -0.69
N SER A 26 -5.46 9.47 0.16
CA SER A 26 -4.40 10.46 0.22
C SER A 26 -3.09 9.77 0.57
N LYS A 27 -2.05 10.00 -0.20
CA LYS A 27 -0.73 9.39 0.01
C LYS A 27 0.40 10.31 -0.44
N GLY A 28 1.57 10.10 0.11
CA GLY A 28 2.74 10.87 -0.24
C GLY A 28 4.05 10.18 0.14
N TRP A 29 5.11 10.58 -0.52
CA TRP A 29 6.46 10.20 -0.16
C TRP A 29 7.03 11.20 0.84
N TYR A 30 7.56 10.66 1.92
CA TYR A 30 8.21 11.43 2.99
C TYR A 30 9.60 10.89 3.26
N ARG A 31 10.48 11.77 3.70
CA ARG A 31 11.75 11.39 4.32
C ARG A 31 11.56 11.48 5.82
N VAL A 32 11.67 10.35 6.49
CA VAL A 32 11.56 10.23 7.94
C VAL A 32 12.90 9.73 8.44
N ASP A 33 13.64 10.59 9.17
CA ASP A 33 15.00 10.31 9.66
C ASP A 33 15.91 9.69 8.58
N ASP A 34 15.96 10.32 7.40
CA ASP A 34 16.74 9.91 6.22
C ASP A 34 16.22 8.67 5.48
N GLN A 35 15.17 8.02 5.95
CA GLN A 35 14.51 6.92 5.24
C GLN A 35 13.36 7.45 4.36
N LEU A 36 13.34 7.04 3.09
CA LEU A 36 12.22 7.34 2.19
C LEU A 36 11.08 6.36 2.47
N VAL A 37 9.92 6.90 2.81
CA VAL A 37 8.72 6.13 3.17
C VAL A 37 7.49 6.61 2.39
N MET A 38 6.57 5.68 2.11
CA MET A 38 5.23 6.00 1.63
C MET A 38 4.31 6.10 2.83
N VAL A 39 3.61 7.23 2.94
CA VAL A 39 2.58 7.47 3.95
C VAL A 39 1.22 7.45 3.27
N LYS A 40 0.29 6.67 3.81
CA LYS A 40 -1.08 6.56 3.32
C LYS A 40 -2.07 6.91 4.42
N GLY A 41 -3.05 7.72 4.07
CA GLY A 41 -4.20 8.02 4.90
C GLY A 41 -5.28 6.94 4.79
N ASN A 42 -6.53 7.37 4.93
CA ASN A 42 -7.70 6.51 4.83
C ASN A 42 -8.77 7.13 3.93
N SER A 43 -9.78 6.36 3.62
CA SER A 43 -10.98 6.83 2.94
C SER A 43 -12.05 7.30 3.93
N ILE A 44 -13.09 7.91 3.39
CA ILE A 44 -14.34 8.14 4.10
C ILE A 44 -15.38 7.16 3.60
N THR A 45 -16.12 6.52 4.50
CA THR A 45 -17.24 5.63 4.13
C THR A 45 -18.46 6.43 3.69
N GLU A 46 -19.42 5.78 3.05
CA GLU A 46 -20.70 6.41 2.68
C GLU A 46 -21.46 6.95 3.91
N ALA A 47 -21.24 6.36 5.09
CA ALA A 47 -21.80 6.83 6.35
C ALA A 47 -21.04 8.05 6.95
N GLY A 48 -20.01 8.56 6.27
CA GLY A 48 -19.22 9.70 6.72
C GLY A 48 -18.22 9.36 7.81
N THR A 49 -17.90 8.08 8.03
CA THR A 49 -16.91 7.64 9.01
C THR A 49 -15.56 7.37 8.36
N ALA A 50 -14.48 7.58 9.10
CA ALA A 50 -13.13 7.26 8.63
C ALA A 50 -12.97 5.75 8.42
N GLY A 51 -12.34 5.36 7.32
CA GLY A 51 -12.02 3.96 7.03
C GLY A 51 -10.87 3.45 7.91
N PHE A 52 -10.70 2.13 7.92
CA PHE A 52 -9.70 1.42 8.73
C PHE A 52 -8.48 0.97 7.92
N GLU A 53 -8.26 1.57 6.75
CA GLU A 53 -7.18 1.17 5.85
C GLU A 53 -5.79 1.15 6.51
N PRO A 54 -5.38 2.13 7.34
CA PRO A 54 -4.10 2.07 8.01
C PRO A 54 -3.93 0.81 8.87
N TYR A 55 -4.97 0.43 9.59
CA TYR A 55 -4.96 -0.79 10.41
C TYR A 55 -4.95 -2.06 9.56
N SER A 56 -5.68 -2.07 8.45
CA SER A 56 -5.72 -3.20 7.51
C SER A 56 -4.36 -3.46 6.86
N GLU A 57 -3.64 -2.42 6.46
CA GLU A 57 -2.29 -2.53 5.90
C GLU A 57 -1.32 -3.16 6.92
N VAL A 58 -1.34 -2.68 8.17
CA VAL A 58 -0.48 -3.22 9.22
C VAL A 58 -0.88 -4.65 9.59
N MET A 59 -2.17 -4.95 9.68
CA MET A 59 -2.65 -6.30 9.98
C MET A 59 -2.21 -7.29 8.88
N ALA A 60 -2.37 -6.93 7.61
CA ALA A 60 -1.93 -7.75 6.49
C ALA A 60 -0.41 -8.00 6.53
N SER A 61 0.38 -6.97 6.84
CA SER A 61 1.83 -7.09 7.02
C SER A 61 2.20 -8.08 8.15
N LEU A 62 1.54 -7.97 9.31
CA LEU A 62 1.78 -8.87 10.44
C LEU A 62 1.37 -10.32 10.14
N ILE A 63 0.24 -10.52 9.47
CA ILE A 63 -0.20 -11.86 9.05
C ILE A 63 0.82 -12.48 8.09
N ALA A 64 1.27 -11.72 7.09
CA ALA A 64 2.28 -12.17 6.15
C ALA A 64 3.60 -12.53 6.85
N GLN A 65 4.02 -11.74 7.85
CA GLN A 65 5.19 -12.03 8.68
C GLN A 65 5.05 -13.36 9.43
N VAL A 66 3.90 -13.59 10.09
CA VAL A 66 3.65 -14.84 10.83
C VAL A 66 3.65 -16.04 9.89
N LEU A 67 3.13 -15.89 8.68
CA LEU A 67 3.09 -16.95 7.65
C LEU A 67 4.44 -17.14 6.94
N GLY A 68 5.45 -16.31 7.21
CA GLY A 68 6.76 -16.37 6.54
C GLY A 68 6.69 -15.99 5.05
N LEU A 69 5.71 -15.17 4.66
CA LEU A 69 5.54 -14.73 3.28
C LEU A 69 6.36 -13.46 3.01
N PRO A 70 6.94 -13.29 1.82
CA PRO A 70 7.49 -12.01 1.40
C PRO A 70 6.42 -10.91 1.45
N HIS A 71 6.72 -9.81 2.09
CA HIS A 71 5.77 -8.72 2.27
C HIS A 71 6.47 -7.38 2.46
N VAL A 72 5.70 -6.31 2.31
CA VAL A 72 6.10 -4.96 2.70
C VAL A 72 5.74 -4.76 4.17
N GLU A 73 6.69 -4.27 4.94
CA GLU A 73 6.46 -3.95 6.35
C GLU A 73 5.72 -2.63 6.48
N TYR A 74 4.57 -2.66 7.13
CA TYR A 74 3.80 -1.48 7.45
C TYR A 74 3.83 -1.20 8.95
N ALA A 75 3.90 0.07 9.30
CA ALA A 75 3.76 0.54 10.66
C ALA A 75 2.66 1.61 10.77
N LEU A 76 2.08 1.77 11.95
CA LEU A 76 1.22 2.90 12.27
C LEU A 76 2.05 4.06 12.82
N MET A 77 1.75 5.27 12.36
CA MET A 77 2.29 6.50 12.92
C MET A 77 1.18 7.51 13.19
N PRO A 78 1.38 8.42 14.16
CA PRO A 78 0.39 9.48 14.44
C PRO A 78 0.12 10.35 13.20
N ALA A 79 -1.14 10.52 12.83
CA ALA A 79 -1.56 11.31 11.67
C ALA A 79 -1.10 12.78 11.77
N LYS A 80 -1.02 13.32 12.97
CA LYS A 80 -0.55 14.70 13.22
C LYS A 80 0.87 14.99 12.72
N LEU A 81 1.69 13.96 12.51
CA LEU A 81 3.04 14.09 11.98
C LEU A 81 3.06 14.33 10.46
N PHE A 82 1.93 14.09 9.78
CA PHE A 82 1.79 14.16 8.32
C PHE A 82 0.55 15.00 7.95
N PRO A 83 0.55 16.31 8.23
CA PRO A 83 -0.63 17.15 8.09
C PRO A 83 -1.13 17.31 6.65
N GLU A 84 -0.29 17.01 5.67
CA GLU A 84 -0.64 17.05 4.24
C GLU A 84 -1.46 15.81 3.80
N ILE A 85 -1.48 14.75 4.62
CA ILE A 85 -2.21 13.52 4.33
C ILE A 85 -3.62 13.60 4.92
N GLN A 86 -4.63 13.44 4.05
CA GLN A 86 -6.02 13.41 4.48
C GLN A 86 -6.34 12.13 5.24
N THR A 87 -6.87 12.27 6.46
CA THR A 87 -7.16 11.14 7.35
C THR A 87 -8.58 11.11 7.89
N TYR A 88 -9.44 12.06 7.49
CA TYR A 88 -10.85 12.11 7.91
C TYR A 88 -11.07 11.85 9.41
N SER A 89 -10.28 12.52 10.25
CA SER A 89 -10.28 12.36 11.72
C SER A 89 -9.76 11.00 12.24
N CYS A 90 -9.13 10.21 11.42
CA CYS A 90 -8.35 9.06 11.88
C CYS A 90 -7.04 9.55 12.52
N ASP A 91 -6.72 9.04 13.71
CA ASP A 91 -5.54 9.48 14.47
C ASP A 91 -4.22 8.90 13.96
N VAL A 92 -4.29 7.96 13.03
CA VAL A 92 -3.13 7.25 12.52
C VAL A 92 -3.09 7.21 10.99
N VAL A 93 -1.89 7.06 10.46
CA VAL A 93 -1.58 6.75 9.07
C VAL A 93 -0.81 5.43 9.01
N SER A 94 -0.83 4.77 7.86
CA SER A 94 0.08 3.66 7.60
C SER A 94 1.32 4.15 6.87
N VAL A 95 2.47 3.61 7.27
CA VAL A 95 3.77 3.98 6.74
C VAL A 95 4.53 2.73 6.32
N CYS A 96 5.09 2.73 5.12
CA CYS A 96 5.97 1.67 4.66
C CYS A 96 7.24 2.25 4.02
N PRO A 97 8.42 1.62 4.24
CA PRO A 97 9.64 2.03 3.58
C PRO A 97 9.56 1.81 2.06
N LYS A 98 10.33 2.60 1.31
CA LYS A 98 10.55 2.31 -0.12
C LYS A 98 11.22 0.93 -0.21
N PHE A 99 10.57 0.01 -0.92
CA PHE A 99 11.02 -1.38 -1.05
C PHE A 99 11.56 -1.72 -2.45
N THR A 100 11.44 -0.79 -3.40
CA THR A 100 12.03 -0.92 -4.73
C THR A 100 13.37 -0.18 -4.80
N THR A 101 14.32 -0.72 -5.55
CA THR A 101 15.55 -0.03 -5.94
C THR A 101 15.30 0.93 -7.10
N ASP A 102 16.31 1.72 -7.49
CA ASP A 102 16.16 2.65 -8.60
C ASP A 102 16.07 1.95 -9.95
N ASP A 103 16.52 0.69 -10.03
CA ASP A 103 16.46 -0.17 -11.22
C ASP A 103 15.19 -1.04 -11.28
N GLU A 104 14.33 -0.96 -10.26
CA GLU A 104 13.09 -1.73 -10.14
C GLU A 104 11.87 -0.85 -10.34
N GLN A 105 10.89 -1.36 -11.07
CA GLN A 105 9.60 -0.71 -11.26
C GLN A 105 8.47 -1.60 -10.71
N LEU A 106 7.59 -1.01 -9.91
CA LEU A 106 6.40 -1.68 -9.41
C LEU A 106 5.30 -1.67 -10.47
N TYR A 107 4.83 -2.84 -10.84
CA TYR A 107 3.63 -3.04 -11.66
C TYR A 107 2.52 -3.66 -10.82
N HIS A 108 1.32 -3.14 -10.95
CA HIS A 108 0.16 -3.78 -10.34
C HIS A 108 -0.24 -5.02 -11.13
N PHE A 109 -0.53 -6.11 -10.42
CA PHE A 109 -0.99 -7.35 -11.05
C PHE A 109 -2.22 -7.13 -11.94
N ALA A 110 -3.16 -6.27 -11.51
CA ALA A 110 -4.34 -5.94 -12.30
C ALA A 110 -3.98 -5.35 -13.67
N ASP A 111 -3.00 -4.45 -13.74
CA ASP A 111 -2.58 -3.83 -15.01
C ASP A 111 -1.93 -4.85 -15.95
N MET A 112 -1.13 -5.77 -15.39
CA MET A 112 -0.52 -6.86 -16.13
C MET A 112 -1.57 -7.84 -16.65
N ALA A 113 -2.55 -8.21 -15.83
CA ALA A 113 -3.64 -9.10 -16.19
C ALA A 113 -4.53 -8.49 -17.27
N ASP A 114 -4.92 -7.22 -17.13
CA ASP A 114 -5.72 -6.50 -18.11
C ASP A 114 -5.02 -6.47 -19.49
N ALA A 115 -3.72 -6.16 -19.50
CA ALA A 115 -2.93 -6.18 -20.74
C ALA A 115 -2.86 -7.59 -21.36
N HIS A 116 -2.67 -8.63 -20.55
CA HIS A 116 -2.64 -10.03 -21.00
C HIS A 116 -3.99 -10.45 -21.61
N PHE A 117 -5.10 -10.20 -20.92
CA PHE A 117 -6.41 -10.58 -21.44
C PHE A 117 -6.81 -9.80 -22.68
N LEU A 118 -6.52 -8.50 -22.72
CA LEU A 118 -6.77 -7.68 -23.90
C LEU A 118 -5.99 -8.19 -25.12
N ALA A 119 -4.69 -8.51 -24.95
CA ALA A 119 -3.85 -9.02 -26.02
C ALA A 119 -4.32 -10.39 -26.57
N ASN A 120 -4.96 -11.22 -25.73
CA ASN A 120 -5.46 -12.54 -26.10
C ASN A 120 -6.96 -12.55 -26.45
N GLY A 121 -7.63 -11.41 -26.47
CA GLY A 121 -9.07 -11.31 -26.75
C GLY A 121 -9.94 -12.05 -25.74
N GLN A 122 -9.49 -12.15 -24.49
CA GLN A 122 -10.14 -12.87 -23.42
C GLN A 122 -10.83 -11.92 -22.45
N THR A 123 -11.91 -12.37 -21.83
CA THR A 123 -12.57 -11.68 -20.73
C THR A 123 -12.01 -12.16 -19.40
N SER A 124 -11.70 -11.23 -18.50
CA SER A 124 -11.23 -11.59 -17.17
C SER A 124 -12.38 -12.18 -16.33
N SER A 125 -12.07 -13.25 -15.61
CA SER A 125 -12.90 -13.84 -14.56
C SER A 125 -12.01 -14.13 -13.36
N PRO A 126 -12.57 -14.36 -12.15
CA PRO A 126 -11.76 -14.74 -10.99
C PRO A 126 -10.88 -15.97 -11.25
N GLU A 127 -11.42 -16.97 -11.93
CA GLU A 127 -10.71 -18.19 -12.31
C GLU A 127 -9.59 -17.92 -13.32
N ALA A 128 -9.84 -17.08 -14.34
CA ALA A 128 -8.84 -16.71 -15.33
C ALA A 128 -7.72 -15.87 -14.72
N LEU A 129 -8.05 -14.96 -13.79
CA LEU A 129 -7.06 -14.19 -13.03
C LEU A 129 -6.18 -15.09 -12.17
N PHE A 130 -6.78 -16.04 -11.45
CA PHE A 130 -6.03 -17.01 -10.65
C PHE A 130 -5.11 -17.86 -11.53
N GLN A 131 -5.61 -18.39 -12.64
CA GLN A 131 -4.83 -19.17 -13.59
C GLN A 131 -3.66 -18.37 -14.15
N TYR A 132 -3.87 -17.13 -14.54
CA TYR A 132 -2.81 -16.24 -14.99
C TYR A 132 -1.75 -16.00 -13.90
N ALA A 133 -2.16 -15.78 -12.66
CA ALA A 133 -1.24 -15.64 -11.54
C ALA A 133 -0.41 -16.91 -11.31
N VAL A 134 -1.02 -18.10 -11.42
CA VAL A 134 -0.32 -19.40 -11.32
C VAL A 134 0.72 -19.55 -12.44
N GLU A 135 0.39 -19.17 -13.66
CA GLU A 135 1.30 -19.21 -14.81
C GLU A 135 2.47 -18.24 -14.65
N LEU A 136 2.19 -17.03 -14.16
CA LEU A 136 3.19 -15.98 -14.01
C LEU A 136 4.15 -16.23 -12.85
N TYR A 137 3.63 -16.63 -11.69
CA TYR A 137 4.41 -16.76 -10.45
C TYR A 137 4.74 -18.20 -10.09
N GLY A 138 4.10 -19.15 -10.74
CA GLY A 138 4.23 -20.57 -10.45
C GLY A 138 3.53 -21.01 -9.17
N LYS A 139 3.33 -22.32 -9.05
CA LYS A 139 2.59 -22.92 -7.91
C LYS A 139 3.24 -22.67 -6.55
N LYS A 140 4.55 -22.45 -6.53
CA LYS A 140 5.34 -22.26 -5.31
C LYS A 140 4.88 -21.08 -4.44
N TRP A 141 4.25 -20.08 -5.04
CA TRP A 141 3.86 -18.84 -4.35
C TRP A 141 2.35 -18.75 -4.05
N LEU A 142 1.57 -19.71 -4.55
CA LEU A 142 0.10 -19.66 -4.49
C LEU A 142 -0.51 -20.79 -3.64
N TYR A 143 0.33 -21.70 -3.13
CA TYR A 143 -0.07 -22.79 -2.26
C TYR A 143 0.77 -22.83 -0.98
#